data_4caa53b1a7cb4ceff90d6da4a1652013
#
_entry.id   4caa53b1a7cb4ceff90d6da4a1652013
#
_cell.length_a   1.000
_cell.length_b   1.000
_cell.length_c   1.000
_cell.angle_alpha   90.00
_cell.angle_beta   90.00
_cell.angle_gamma   90.00
#
_symmetry.space_group_name_H-M   'P 1'
#
loop_
_entity.id
_entity.type
_entity.pdbx_description
1 polymer ?
#
loop_
_entity_poly.entity_id
_entity_poly.type
_entity_poly.pdbx_seq_one_letter_code
_entity_poly.pdbx_strand_id
1 'polypeptide(L)'
;DYYASRGLGDVYKRQAFDITIYPVMELWGFTTKNYRVPESSEIADVLKHVSYTNVEVNGQQVTLSDGASIDLGGIAKGYTSSRVIQIMKDCGIEHAIINLGGNVQVLGTKTDGSDWRVAIQNPDSESSYLGVLSTADKAVITSGGYERYFEQDGHVYHHIIDPQTGYPSESDLTSVTIVCSDGTTADALSTALFVMGLDGAKELYRSGSLDFEMILYDGIKVYVSEGIADSFSTNMNTEIITRQL
;
A
#
# COMPACT_ATOMS: atom_id res chain seq x y z
N ASP A 1 3.59 1.10 14.29
CA ASP A 1 2.53 0.76 13.50
C ASP A 1 1.30 1.68 13.60
N TYR A 2 0.62 1.89 14.72
CA TYR A 2 -0.34 2.99 14.90
C TYR A 2 0.31 4.37 14.68
N TYR A 3 1.55 4.55 15.15
CA TYR A 3 2.30 5.79 14.94
C TYR A 3 2.71 6.01 13.48
N ALA A 4 2.98 4.96 12.72
CA ALA A 4 3.24 5.06 11.29
C ALA A 4 1.98 5.54 10.53
N SER A 5 0.80 4.97 10.83
CA SER A 5 -0.47 5.41 10.23
C SER A 5 -0.81 6.86 10.58
N ARG A 6 -0.53 7.30 11.81
CA ARG A 6 -0.74 8.68 12.26
C ARG A 6 0.22 9.66 11.59
N GLY A 7 1.50 9.29 11.45
CA GLY A 7 2.49 10.11 10.74
C GLY A 7 2.16 10.30 9.26
N LEU A 8 1.58 9.28 8.62
CA LEU A 8 1.11 9.36 7.24
C LEU A 8 -0.12 10.26 7.07
N GLY A 9 -1.01 10.33 8.07
CA GLY A 9 -2.19 11.20 8.03
C GLY A 9 -1.90 12.67 8.29
N ASP A 10 -1.00 12.96 9.23
CA ASP A 10 -0.72 14.34 9.69
C ASP A 10 0.10 15.17 8.69
N VAL A 11 0.96 14.54 7.89
CA VAL A 11 1.91 15.24 7.01
C VAL A 11 1.21 15.96 5.85
N TYR A 12 0.02 15.51 5.40
CA TYR A 12 -0.59 16.02 4.17
C TYR A 12 -2.02 16.53 4.29
N LYS A 13 -2.62 16.60 5.49
CA LYS A 13 -4.04 16.99 5.68
C LYS A 13 -5.05 16.21 4.81
N ARG A 14 -4.63 15.11 4.19
CA ARG A 14 -5.47 14.18 3.44
C ARG A 14 -5.28 12.82 4.07
N GLN A 15 -6.28 12.33 4.79
CA GLN A 15 -6.33 10.96 5.30
C GLN A 15 -6.52 10.00 4.12
N ALA A 16 -5.45 9.70 3.39
CA ALA A 16 -5.49 8.74 2.29
C ALA A 16 -5.41 7.28 2.77
N PHE A 17 -5.08 7.07 4.05
CA PHE A 17 -5.09 5.77 4.70
C PHE A 17 -5.61 5.91 6.13
N ASP A 18 -6.65 5.15 6.47
CA ASP A 18 -7.23 5.14 7.81
C ASP A 18 -7.64 3.73 8.21
N ILE A 19 -7.09 3.22 9.31
CA ILE A 19 -7.43 1.88 9.80
C ILE A 19 -8.86 1.79 10.33
N THR A 20 -9.53 2.92 10.61
CA THR A 20 -10.93 2.94 11.07
C THR A 20 -11.94 2.80 9.92
N ILE A 21 -11.48 2.51 8.71
CA ILE A 21 -12.32 2.33 7.51
C ILE A 21 -13.23 1.08 7.56
N TYR A 22 -13.07 0.20 8.55
CA TYR A 22 -13.80 -1.07 8.62
C TYR A 22 -15.31 -0.96 8.42
N PRO A 23 -16.07 0.00 9.03
CA PRO A 23 -17.51 0.10 8.83
C PRO A 23 -17.90 0.34 7.36
N VAL A 24 -17.07 1.07 6.61
CA VAL A 24 -17.29 1.28 5.18
C VAL A 24 -16.98 0.02 4.39
N MET A 25 -15.87 -0.69 4.71
CA MET A 25 -15.51 -1.95 4.07
C MET A 25 -16.60 -3.03 4.26
N GLU A 26 -17.22 -3.08 5.46
CA GLU A 26 -18.33 -3.97 5.77
C GLU A 26 -19.57 -3.59 4.97
N LEU A 27 -19.90 -2.30 4.90
CA LEU A 27 -21.05 -1.76 4.16
C LEU A 27 -21.01 -2.11 2.67
N TRP A 28 -19.83 -2.02 2.02
CA TRP A 28 -19.60 -2.43 0.64
C TRP A 28 -19.53 -3.96 0.46
N GLY A 29 -19.45 -4.72 1.56
CA GLY A 29 -19.37 -6.18 1.56
C GLY A 29 -17.97 -6.75 1.30
N PHE A 30 -16.90 -5.94 1.33
CA PHE A 30 -15.54 -6.42 1.10
C PHE A 30 -15.02 -7.36 2.20
N THR A 31 -15.54 -7.24 3.41
CA THR A 31 -15.19 -8.11 4.54
C THR A 31 -15.94 -9.43 4.53
N THR A 32 -17.20 -9.43 4.04
CA THR A 32 -18.14 -10.56 4.09
C THR A 32 -18.27 -11.28 2.73
N LYS A 33 -17.79 -10.68 1.63
CA LYS A 33 -18.02 -11.08 0.23
C LYS A 33 -19.50 -10.95 -0.20
N ASN A 34 -20.34 -10.27 0.58
CA ASN A 34 -21.71 -9.91 0.21
C ASN A 34 -21.69 -8.54 -0.47
N TYR A 35 -21.12 -8.47 -1.65
CA TYR A 35 -20.88 -7.22 -2.37
C TYR A 35 -22.18 -6.52 -2.72
N ARG A 36 -22.21 -5.20 -2.55
CA ARG A 36 -23.28 -4.31 -2.98
C ARG A 36 -22.76 -2.89 -3.17
N VAL A 37 -23.49 -2.08 -3.91
CA VAL A 37 -23.31 -0.63 -3.94
C VAL A 37 -24.23 -0.03 -2.89
N PRO A 38 -23.68 0.60 -1.81
CA PRO A 38 -24.49 1.22 -0.77
C PRO A 38 -25.16 2.52 -1.26
N GLU A 39 -26.24 2.91 -0.61
CA GLU A 39 -26.83 4.23 -0.80
C GLU A 39 -25.93 5.31 -0.18
N SER A 40 -25.91 6.51 -0.79
CA SER A 40 -25.05 7.63 -0.33
C SER A 40 -25.33 8.03 1.13
N SER A 41 -26.56 7.90 1.58
CA SER A 41 -26.95 8.14 2.98
C SER A 41 -26.34 7.13 3.95
N GLU A 42 -26.28 5.83 3.57
CA GLU A 42 -25.65 4.79 4.37
C GLU A 42 -24.14 5.05 4.52
N ILE A 43 -23.47 5.42 3.40
CA ILE A 43 -22.04 5.79 3.41
C ILE A 43 -21.81 7.00 4.34
N ALA A 44 -22.62 8.05 4.20
CA ALA A 44 -22.50 9.26 5.02
C ALA A 44 -22.70 8.97 6.53
N ASP A 45 -23.52 7.98 6.88
CA ASP A 45 -23.74 7.60 8.26
C ASP A 45 -22.53 6.86 8.85
N VAL A 46 -21.94 5.90 8.14
CA VAL A 46 -20.79 5.14 8.65
C VAL A 46 -19.48 5.96 8.62
N LEU A 47 -19.34 6.91 7.69
CA LEU A 47 -18.17 7.81 7.62
C LEU A 47 -17.98 8.66 8.87
N LYS A 48 -19.04 8.92 9.64
CA LYS A 48 -18.96 9.65 10.93
C LYS A 48 -18.06 8.93 11.95
N HIS A 49 -17.86 7.62 11.78
CA HIS A 49 -17.04 6.79 12.65
C HIS A 49 -15.63 6.56 12.11
N VAL A 50 -15.32 7.07 10.90
CA VAL A 50 -14.01 6.92 10.25
C VAL A 50 -13.14 8.12 10.59
N SER A 51 -12.25 7.92 11.55
CA SER A 51 -11.18 8.86 11.90
C SER A 51 -10.15 8.15 12.76
N TYR A 52 -8.86 8.25 12.43
CA TYR A 52 -7.78 7.72 13.27
C TYR A 52 -7.79 8.31 14.69
N THR A 53 -8.39 9.49 14.89
CA THR A 53 -8.55 10.10 16.23
C THR A 53 -9.51 9.32 17.12
N ASN A 54 -10.30 8.41 16.56
CA ASN A 54 -11.17 7.49 17.30
C ASN A 54 -10.40 6.33 17.92
N VAL A 55 -9.08 6.24 17.68
CA VAL A 55 -8.21 5.19 18.23
C VAL A 55 -7.26 5.81 19.24
N GLU A 56 -7.42 5.46 20.50
CA GLU A 56 -6.51 5.84 21.57
C GLU A 56 -5.61 4.66 21.93
N VAL A 57 -4.30 4.91 22.01
CA VAL A 57 -3.30 3.90 22.42
C VAL A 57 -2.61 4.36 23.69
N ASN A 58 -2.76 3.60 24.76
CA ASN A 58 -2.10 3.85 26.05
C ASN A 58 -1.32 2.60 26.47
N GLY A 59 -0.03 2.60 26.23
CA GLY A 59 0.83 1.44 26.43
C GLY A 59 0.41 0.25 25.56
N GLN A 60 -0.09 -0.80 26.17
CA GLN A 60 -0.60 -2.00 25.48
C GLN A 60 -2.12 -2.00 25.32
N GLN A 61 -2.81 -0.99 25.82
CA GLN A 61 -4.25 -0.87 25.72
C GLN A 61 -4.62 -0.01 24.51
N VAL A 62 -5.56 -0.52 23.70
CA VAL A 62 -6.19 0.21 22.59
C VAL A 62 -7.67 0.41 22.94
N THR A 63 -8.13 1.65 22.85
CA THR A 63 -9.51 2.03 23.06
C THR A 63 -10.06 2.64 21.78
N LEU A 64 -11.22 2.19 21.35
CA LEU A 64 -11.95 2.76 20.22
C LEU A 64 -13.11 3.60 20.74
N SER A 65 -13.34 4.74 20.11
CA SER A 65 -14.56 5.55 20.36
C SER A 65 -15.81 4.77 19.92
N ASP A 66 -16.96 5.16 20.46
CA ASP A 66 -18.24 4.51 20.16
C ASP A 66 -18.54 4.51 18.66
N GLY A 67 -18.88 3.34 18.14
CA GLY A 67 -19.11 3.13 16.69
C GLY A 67 -17.88 2.97 15.82
N ALA A 68 -16.65 3.21 16.35
CA ALA A 68 -15.44 2.98 15.60
C ALA A 68 -15.07 1.49 15.55
N SER A 69 -14.56 1.04 14.41
CA SER A 69 -14.00 -0.30 14.19
C SER A 69 -12.78 -0.20 13.30
N ILE A 70 -11.84 -1.14 13.42
CA ILE A 70 -10.57 -1.09 12.68
C ILE A 70 -10.43 -2.25 11.71
N ASP A 71 -9.82 -1.96 10.55
CA ASP A 71 -9.31 -2.92 9.57
C ASP A 71 -7.80 -2.77 9.45
N LEU A 72 -7.08 -3.85 9.68
CA LEU A 72 -5.62 -3.90 9.55
C LEU A 72 -5.18 -4.53 8.23
N GLY A 73 -6.09 -4.82 7.30
CA GLY A 73 -5.82 -5.47 6.03
C GLY A 73 -4.76 -4.76 5.18
N GLY A 74 -4.70 -3.42 5.24
CA GLY A 74 -3.72 -2.61 4.53
C GLY A 74 -2.33 -2.50 5.18
N ILE A 75 -2.09 -3.21 6.31
CA ILE A 75 -0.77 -3.22 6.99
C ILE A 75 -0.36 -4.61 7.50
N ALA A 76 -1.30 -5.55 7.56
CA ALA A 76 -1.08 -6.83 8.23
C ALA A 76 -0.05 -7.71 7.52
N LYS A 77 -0.03 -7.73 6.19
CA LYS A 77 0.94 -8.51 5.42
C LYS A 77 2.34 -7.94 5.57
N GLY A 78 2.48 -6.61 5.46
CA GLY A 78 3.73 -5.90 5.64
C GLY A 78 4.30 -6.05 7.06
N TYR A 79 3.45 -5.91 8.09
CA TYR A 79 3.84 -6.18 9.47
C TYR A 79 4.32 -7.62 9.67
N THR A 80 3.57 -8.58 9.12
CA THR A 80 3.92 -10.00 9.25
C THR A 80 5.26 -10.30 8.59
N SER A 81 5.49 -9.82 7.36
CA SER A 81 6.77 -10.02 6.68
C SER A 81 7.94 -9.40 7.45
N SER A 82 7.81 -8.19 7.97
CA SER A 82 8.83 -7.54 8.80
C SER A 82 9.12 -8.31 10.09
N ARG A 83 8.09 -8.85 10.76
CA ARG A 83 8.27 -9.69 11.95
C ARG A 83 8.97 -11.00 11.63
N VAL A 84 8.62 -11.65 10.52
CA VAL A 84 9.28 -12.90 10.08
C VAL A 84 10.74 -12.63 9.71
N ILE A 85 11.05 -11.54 9.00
CA ILE A 85 12.44 -11.13 8.70
C ILE A 85 13.23 -10.94 10.00
N GLN A 86 12.66 -10.29 11.02
CA GLN A 86 13.33 -10.10 12.30
C GLN A 86 13.61 -11.44 13.00
N ILE A 87 12.64 -12.35 13.03
CA ILE A 87 12.83 -13.69 13.59
C ILE A 87 13.94 -14.46 12.84
N MET A 88 13.99 -14.37 11.51
CA MET A 88 15.03 -14.98 10.70
C MET A 88 16.42 -14.43 11.07
N LYS A 89 16.55 -13.11 11.21
CA LYS A 89 17.79 -12.46 11.66
C LYS A 89 18.22 -12.96 13.05
N ASP A 90 17.27 -13.02 13.99
CA ASP A 90 17.53 -13.49 15.35
C ASP A 90 17.97 -14.98 15.39
N CYS A 91 17.55 -15.77 14.38
CA CYS A 91 17.99 -17.15 14.18
C CYS A 91 19.30 -17.28 13.38
N GLY A 92 19.95 -16.16 13.02
CA GLY A 92 21.22 -16.18 12.27
C GLY A 92 21.05 -16.44 10.76
N ILE A 93 19.85 -16.26 10.21
CA ILE A 93 19.60 -16.36 8.76
C ILE A 93 19.99 -15.02 8.14
N GLU A 94 20.84 -15.07 7.12
CA GLU A 94 21.37 -13.89 6.43
C GLU A 94 20.76 -13.68 5.03
N HIS A 95 20.17 -14.71 4.44
CA HIS A 95 19.64 -14.70 3.08
C HIS A 95 18.24 -15.31 3.06
N ALA A 96 17.23 -14.52 2.75
CA ALA A 96 15.85 -14.99 2.66
C ALA A 96 14.99 -14.12 1.74
N ILE A 97 13.95 -14.73 1.19
CA ILE A 97 12.86 -14.04 0.52
C ILE A 97 11.53 -14.54 1.09
N ILE A 98 10.65 -13.62 1.42
CA ILE A 98 9.29 -13.90 1.88
C ILE A 98 8.34 -13.31 0.85
N ASN A 99 7.31 -14.07 0.50
CA ASN A 99 6.22 -13.61 -0.35
C ASN A 99 4.88 -13.97 0.30
N LEU A 100 4.14 -12.96 0.72
CA LEU A 100 2.82 -13.10 1.33
C LEU A 100 1.74 -12.58 0.37
N GLY A 101 1.39 -13.39 -0.63
CA GLY A 101 0.36 -13.03 -1.60
C GLY A 101 0.70 -11.73 -2.37
N GLY A 102 1.91 -11.64 -2.91
CA GLY A 102 2.40 -10.47 -3.67
C GLY A 102 3.21 -9.46 -2.85
N ASN A 103 3.04 -9.41 -1.53
CA ASN A 103 3.91 -8.61 -0.67
C ASN A 103 5.24 -9.33 -0.47
N VAL A 104 6.30 -8.84 -1.10
CA VAL A 104 7.63 -9.43 -1.06
C VAL A 104 8.52 -8.66 -0.09
N GLN A 105 9.27 -9.39 0.75
CA GLN A 105 10.35 -8.81 1.55
C GLN A 105 11.59 -9.68 1.47
N VAL A 106 12.74 -9.06 1.25
CA VAL A 106 14.02 -9.76 1.10
C VAL A 106 14.97 -9.40 2.22
N LEU A 107 15.77 -10.39 2.64
CA LEU A 107 16.82 -10.29 3.63
C LEU A 107 18.16 -10.57 2.95
N GLY A 108 19.11 -9.65 3.13
CA GLY A 108 20.43 -9.72 2.53
C GLY A 108 20.38 -9.87 1.00
N THR A 109 21.46 -10.36 0.44
CA THR A 109 21.59 -10.77 -0.97
C THR A 109 21.32 -12.27 -1.11
N LYS A 110 21.43 -12.82 -2.32
CA LYS A 110 21.50 -14.28 -2.50
C LYS A 110 22.87 -14.81 -2.04
N THR A 111 22.99 -16.10 -1.90
CA THR A 111 24.22 -16.78 -1.42
C THR A 111 25.42 -16.61 -2.36
N ASP A 112 25.19 -16.23 -3.62
CA ASP A 112 26.23 -15.89 -4.60
C ASP A 112 26.64 -14.40 -4.56
N GLY A 113 26.08 -13.64 -3.62
CA GLY A 113 26.32 -12.21 -3.45
C GLY A 113 25.51 -11.30 -4.38
N SER A 114 24.72 -11.83 -5.30
CA SER A 114 23.85 -11.02 -6.16
C SER A 114 22.58 -10.61 -5.45
N ASP A 115 21.99 -9.48 -5.86
CA ASP A 115 20.70 -9.00 -5.36
C ASP A 115 19.54 -9.95 -5.69
N TRP A 116 18.51 -9.90 -4.88
CA TRP A 116 17.24 -10.53 -5.17
C TRP A 116 16.56 -9.81 -6.34
N ARG A 117 15.93 -10.58 -7.22
CA ARG A 117 15.18 -10.05 -8.35
C ARG A 117 13.69 -10.22 -8.11
N VAL A 118 13.00 -9.09 -7.92
CA VAL A 118 11.56 -9.05 -7.65
C VAL A 118 10.85 -8.52 -8.89
N ALA A 119 10.00 -9.36 -9.48
CA ALA A 119 9.17 -8.96 -10.62
C ALA A 119 7.95 -8.18 -10.12
N ILE A 120 7.67 -7.04 -10.76
CA ILE A 120 6.48 -6.23 -10.48
C ILE A 120 5.42 -6.62 -11.52
N GLN A 121 4.31 -7.18 -11.04
CA GLN A 121 3.25 -7.68 -11.90
C GLN A 121 2.62 -6.56 -12.74
N ASN A 122 2.30 -6.88 -14.00
CA ASN A 122 1.52 -5.98 -14.82
C ASN A 122 0.03 -6.17 -14.52
N PRO A 123 -0.70 -5.13 -14.05
CA PRO A 123 -2.13 -5.23 -13.78
C PRO A 123 -2.98 -5.54 -15.02
N ASP A 124 -2.50 -5.16 -16.22
CA ASP A 124 -3.21 -5.38 -17.48
C ASP A 124 -3.02 -6.79 -18.05
N SER A 125 -2.09 -7.60 -17.48
CA SER A 125 -1.77 -8.92 -17.98
C SER A 125 -1.11 -9.81 -16.93
N GLU A 126 -1.79 -10.86 -16.51
CA GLU A 126 -1.27 -11.83 -15.54
C GLU A 126 0.00 -12.56 -16.00
N SER A 127 0.26 -12.59 -17.31
CA SER A 127 1.42 -13.28 -17.91
C SER A 127 2.64 -12.39 -18.12
N SER A 128 2.58 -11.10 -17.74
CA SER A 128 3.65 -10.13 -17.95
C SER A 128 3.98 -9.33 -16.70
N TYR A 129 5.11 -8.62 -16.74
CA TYR A 129 5.59 -7.79 -15.65
C TYR A 129 5.80 -6.37 -16.15
N LEU A 130 5.56 -5.36 -15.28
CA LEU A 130 5.97 -3.97 -15.52
C LEU A 130 7.49 -3.85 -15.60
N GLY A 131 8.19 -4.68 -14.84
CA GLY A 131 9.64 -4.74 -14.81
C GLY A 131 10.14 -5.63 -13.67
N VAL A 132 11.46 -5.65 -13.50
CA VAL A 132 12.14 -6.42 -12.45
C VAL A 132 13.06 -5.51 -11.67
N LEU A 133 12.85 -5.45 -10.36
CA LEU A 133 13.69 -4.72 -9.43
C LEU A 133 14.75 -5.66 -8.85
N SER A 134 16.02 -5.22 -8.89
CA SER A 134 17.12 -5.86 -8.16
C SER A 134 17.31 -5.14 -6.82
N THR A 135 17.24 -5.86 -5.70
CA THR A 135 17.27 -5.24 -4.37
C THR A 135 17.72 -6.21 -3.28
N ALA A 136 18.22 -5.66 -2.15
CA ALA A 136 18.57 -6.36 -0.93
C ALA A 136 18.00 -5.61 0.28
N ASP A 137 17.65 -6.32 1.35
CA ASP A 137 17.15 -5.76 2.63
C ASP A 137 15.96 -4.79 2.51
N LYS A 138 15.07 -5.05 1.55
CA LYS A 138 13.89 -4.22 1.28
C LYS A 138 12.59 -5.03 1.29
N ALA A 139 11.52 -4.36 1.65
CA ALA A 139 10.16 -4.74 1.31
C ALA A 139 9.78 -4.12 -0.04
N VAL A 140 9.10 -4.89 -0.88
CA VAL A 140 8.57 -4.50 -2.19
C VAL A 140 7.10 -4.88 -2.17
N ILE A 141 6.22 -3.91 -1.96
CA ILE A 141 4.81 -4.13 -1.68
C ILE A 141 3.95 -3.34 -2.65
N THR A 142 3.01 -4.03 -3.26
CA THR A 142 2.15 -3.45 -4.30
C THR A 142 0.69 -3.42 -3.85
N SER A 143 0.02 -2.31 -4.14
CA SER A 143 -1.43 -2.16 -4.08
C SER A 143 -1.99 -1.82 -5.46
N GLY A 144 -3.16 -2.40 -5.78
CA GLY A 144 -3.87 -2.13 -7.03
C GLY A 144 -5.34 -2.54 -6.95
N GLY A 145 -6.20 -1.83 -7.68
CA GLY A 145 -7.64 -2.06 -7.69
C GLY A 145 -8.03 -3.42 -8.27
N TYR A 146 -7.17 -4.04 -9.05
CA TYR A 146 -7.38 -5.34 -9.72
C TYR A 146 -7.30 -6.56 -8.78
N GLU A 147 -6.79 -6.42 -7.55
CA GLU A 147 -6.63 -7.55 -6.63
C GLU A 147 -7.95 -8.04 -6.03
N ARG A 148 -8.85 -7.11 -5.68
CA ARG A 148 -10.16 -7.43 -5.11
C ARG A 148 -11.18 -6.41 -5.56
N TYR A 149 -12.14 -6.83 -6.37
CA TYR A 149 -13.21 -6.00 -6.90
C TYR A 149 -14.48 -6.82 -7.13
N PHE A 150 -15.57 -6.12 -7.39
CA PHE A 150 -16.79 -6.70 -7.97
C PHE A 150 -17.33 -5.77 -9.05
N GLU A 151 -18.21 -6.31 -9.87
CA GLU A 151 -18.88 -5.56 -10.94
C GLU A 151 -20.37 -5.50 -10.65
N GLN A 152 -20.96 -4.31 -10.80
CA GLN A 152 -22.40 -4.09 -10.74
C GLN A 152 -22.79 -3.01 -11.71
N ASP A 153 -23.83 -3.26 -12.52
CA ASP A 153 -24.38 -2.32 -13.52
C ASP A 153 -23.33 -1.78 -14.51
N GLY A 154 -22.33 -2.60 -14.87
CA GLY A 154 -21.25 -2.25 -15.79
C GLY A 154 -20.14 -1.38 -15.17
N HIS A 155 -20.16 -1.16 -13.86
CA HIS A 155 -19.12 -0.47 -13.11
C HIS A 155 -18.30 -1.43 -12.24
N VAL A 156 -16.98 -1.19 -12.17
CA VAL A 156 -16.04 -1.93 -11.33
C VAL A 156 -15.84 -1.19 -10.01
N TYR A 157 -16.02 -1.88 -8.91
CA TYR A 157 -15.82 -1.37 -7.55
C TYR A 157 -14.74 -2.18 -6.85
N HIS A 158 -13.59 -1.58 -6.60
CA HIS A 158 -12.47 -2.24 -5.92
C HIS A 158 -12.42 -1.90 -4.42
N HIS A 159 -11.68 -2.70 -3.66
CA HIS A 159 -11.62 -2.65 -2.21
C HIS A 159 -10.79 -1.49 -1.61
N ILE A 160 -10.05 -0.73 -2.42
CA ILE A 160 -9.28 0.41 -1.94
C ILE A 160 -10.22 1.61 -1.84
N ILE A 161 -10.71 1.86 -0.64
CA ILE A 161 -11.68 2.91 -0.35
C ILE A 161 -10.96 4.20 0.02
N ASP A 162 -11.41 5.31 -0.53
CA ASP A 162 -11.01 6.64 -0.07
C ASP A 162 -11.72 6.95 1.26
N PRO A 163 -10.97 7.12 2.37
CA PRO A 163 -11.56 7.38 3.69
C PRO A 163 -12.31 8.70 3.79
N GLN A 164 -12.10 9.63 2.87
CA GLN A 164 -12.80 10.92 2.86
C GLN A 164 -14.18 10.81 2.24
N THR A 165 -14.33 9.97 1.22
CA THR A 165 -15.58 9.85 0.46
C THR A 165 -16.37 8.61 0.83
N GLY A 166 -15.70 7.55 1.30
CA GLY A 166 -16.30 6.23 1.56
C GLY A 166 -16.61 5.44 0.29
N TYR A 167 -16.16 5.89 -0.87
CA TYR A 167 -16.26 5.19 -2.14
C TYR A 167 -14.91 4.56 -2.53
N PRO A 168 -14.91 3.55 -3.42
CA PRO A 168 -13.68 3.12 -4.08
C PRO A 168 -12.93 4.31 -4.67
N SER A 169 -11.63 4.38 -4.47
CA SER A 169 -10.81 5.51 -4.90
C SER A 169 -10.83 5.64 -6.43
N GLU A 170 -11.12 6.83 -6.92
CA GLU A 170 -10.99 7.17 -8.34
C GLU A 170 -9.53 7.60 -8.64
N SER A 171 -8.61 6.62 -8.57
CA SER A 171 -7.20 6.85 -8.82
C SER A 171 -6.88 6.87 -10.32
N ASP A 172 -5.98 7.76 -10.73
CA ASP A 172 -5.32 7.72 -12.03
C ASP A 172 -4.19 6.67 -12.10
N LEU A 173 -3.91 5.99 -10.97
CA LEU A 173 -2.95 4.89 -10.89
C LEU A 173 -3.68 3.54 -10.89
N THR A 174 -3.15 2.58 -11.64
CA THR A 174 -3.62 1.19 -11.65
C THR A 174 -2.80 0.30 -10.71
N SER A 175 -1.54 0.67 -10.44
CA SER A 175 -0.64 -0.06 -9.55
C SER A 175 0.34 0.88 -8.87
N VAL A 176 0.55 0.66 -7.56
CA VAL A 176 1.51 1.38 -6.72
C VAL A 176 2.36 0.37 -5.99
N THR A 177 3.66 0.36 -6.29
CA THR A 177 4.65 -0.45 -5.58
C THR A 177 5.55 0.44 -4.74
N ILE A 178 5.68 0.14 -3.46
CA ILE A 178 6.57 0.82 -2.52
C ILE A 178 7.76 -0.07 -2.20
N VAL A 179 8.95 0.56 -2.14
CA VAL A 179 10.20 -0.09 -1.80
C VAL A 179 10.84 0.65 -0.63
N CYS A 180 10.86 0.02 0.54
CA CYS A 180 11.53 0.57 1.71
C CYS A 180 12.00 -0.55 2.66
N SER A 181 12.65 -0.21 3.78
CA SER A 181 13.19 -1.20 4.71
C SER A 181 12.13 -1.85 5.60
N ASP A 182 11.03 -1.16 5.88
CA ASP A 182 9.94 -1.63 6.75
C ASP A 182 8.70 -2.02 5.95
N GLY A 183 8.30 -3.30 6.06
CA GLY A 183 7.14 -3.81 5.33
C GLY A 183 5.82 -3.19 5.77
N THR A 184 5.66 -2.83 7.05
CA THR A 184 4.42 -2.19 7.54
C THR A 184 4.22 -0.83 6.87
N THR A 185 5.30 -0.04 6.82
CA THR A 185 5.31 1.26 6.15
C THR A 185 5.05 1.11 4.65
N ALA A 186 5.69 0.12 4.00
CA ALA A 186 5.47 -0.13 2.57
C ALA A 186 4.01 -0.50 2.26
N ASP A 187 3.39 -1.35 3.08
CA ASP A 187 2.00 -1.80 2.92
C ASP A 187 1.04 -0.60 3.06
N ALA A 188 1.18 0.21 4.12
CA ALA A 188 0.37 1.40 4.33
C ALA A 188 0.54 2.44 3.21
N LEU A 189 1.80 2.71 2.80
CA LEU A 189 2.10 3.69 1.77
C LEU A 189 1.58 3.27 0.39
N SER A 190 1.65 2.00 0.03
CA SER A 190 1.14 1.53 -1.27
C SER A 190 -0.35 1.81 -1.42
N THR A 191 -1.14 1.63 -0.37
CA THR A 191 -2.56 1.96 -0.33
C THR A 191 -2.80 3.47 -0.30
N ALA A 192 -2.05 4.20 0.55
CA ALA A 192 -2.20 5.66 0.66
C ALA A 192 -1.90 6.36 -0.66
N LEU A 193 -0.79 6.01 -1.33
CA LEU A 193 -0.40 6.63 -2.61
C LEU A 193 -1.34 6.25 -3.75
N PHE A 194 -1.93 5.05 -3.71
CA PHE A 194 -2.99 4.69 -4.64
C PHE A 194 -4.19 5.65 -4.51
N VAL A 195 -4.64 5.93 -3.29
CA VAL A 195 -5.73 6.89 -3.02
C VAL A 195 -5.36 8.32 -3.39
N MET A 196 -4.11 8.73 -3.16
CA MET A 196 -3.62 10.08 -3.46
C MET A 196 -3.45 10.34 -4.96
N GLY A 197 -3.33 9.31 -5.77
CA GLY A 197 -3.04 9.40 -7.20
C GLY A 197 -1.61 9.84 -7.51
N LEU A 198 -1.32 10.00 -8.81
CA LEU A 198 0.02 10.25 -9.32
C LEU A 198 0.65 11.54 -8.80
N ASP A 199 -0.10 12.64 -8.83
CA ASP A 199 0.42 13.94 -8.39
C ASP A 199 0.66 13.96 -6.88
N GLY A 200 -0.26 13.40 -6.08
CA GLY A 200 -0.09 13.28 -4.64
C GLY A 200 1.09 12.38 -4.25
N ALA A 201 1.30 11.29 -4.98
CA ALA A 201 2.44 10.39 -4.78
C ALA A 201 3.77 11.10 -5.08
N LYS A 202 3.84 11.84 -6.21
CA LYS A 202 5.01 12.65 -6.58
C LYS A 202 5.31 13.74 -5.53
N GLU A 203 4.29 14.41 -5.03
CA GLU A 203 4.43 15.46 -4.00
C GLU A 203 4.98 14.87 -2.69
N LEU A 204 4.41 13.74 -2.22
CA LEU A 204 4.90 13.07 -1.02
C LEU A 204 6.36 12.64 -1.15
N TYR A 205 6.73 12.01 -2.26
CA TYR A 205 8.10 11.59 -2.51
C TYR A 205 9.08 12.78 -2.50
N ARG A 206 8.74 13.87 -3.21
CA ARG A 206 9.56 15.09 -3.29
C ARG A 206 9.71 15.81 -1.97
N SER A 207 8.73 15.70 -1.08
CA SER A 207 8.81 16.33 0.25
C SER A 207 9.97 15.81 1.10
N GLY A 208 10.44 14.58 0.82
CA GLY A 208 11.49 13.92 1.61
C GLY A 208 11.09 13.60 3.06
N SER A 209 9.81 13.76 3.42
CA SER A 209 9.32 13.55 4.79
C SER A 209 9.35 12.07 5.23
N LEU A 210 9.37 11.16 4.26
CA LEU A 210 9.45 9.72 4.48
C LEU A 210 10.55 9.13 3.59
N ASP A 211 11.20 8.09 4.08
CA ASP A 211 12.25 7.37 3.35
C ASP A 211 11.67 6.13 2.67
N PHE A 212 11.33 6.27 1.39
CA PHE A 212 10.83 5.20 0.54
C PHE A 212 11.18 5.48 -0.92
N GLU A 213 11.15 4.43 -1.73
CA GLU A 213 11.17 4.49 -3.18
C GLU A 213 9.86 3.91 -3.74
N MET A 214 9.52 4.24 -4.98
CA MET A 214 8.26 3.83 -5.58
C MET A 214 8.37 3.50 -7.07
N ILE A 215 7.49 2.60 -7.51
CA ILE A 215 7.20 2.30 -8.91
C ILE A 215 5.69 2.45 -9.07
N LEU A 216 5.24 3.39 -9.90
CA LEU A 216 3.83 3.68 -10.15
C LEU A 216 3.50 3.34 -11.60
N TYR A 217 2.26 2.94 -11.84
CA TYR A 217 1.77 2.65 -13.19
C TYR A 217 0.36 3.23 -13.37
N ASP A 218 0.16 4.02 -14.44
CA ASP A 218 -1.11 4.67 -14.77
C ASP A 218 -1.93 3.97 -15.88
N GLY A 219 -1.52 2.75 -16.26
CA GLY A 219 -2.10 2.01 -17.38
C GLY A 219 -1.38 2.28 -18.73
N ILE A 220 -0.48 3.25 -18.79
CA ILE A 220 0.24 3.65 -20.01
C ILE A 220 1.76 3.73 -19.77
N LYS A 221 2.16 4.36 -18.69
CA LYS A 221 3.54 4.69 -18.36
C LYS A 221 3.91 4.21 -16.95
N VAL A 222 5.16 3.81 -16.81
CA VAL A 222 5.77 3.49 -15.51
C VAL A 222 6.53 4.71 -14.99
N TYR A 223 6.31 5.07 -13.73
CA TYR A 223 7.04 6.13 -13.03
C TYR A 223 7.89 5.49 -11.96
N VAL A 224 9.18 5.80 -11.94
CA VAL A 224 10.16 5.19 -11.03
C VAL A 224 10.90 6.27 -10.28
N SER A 225 11.00 6.16 -8.98
CA SER A 225 11.80 7.07 -8.18
C SER A 225 13.30 6.90 -8.45
N GLU A 226 14.05 8.00 -8.39
CA GLU A 226 15.47 8.05 -8.79
C GLU A 226 16.36 7.07 -8.02
N GLY A 227 16.05 6.82 -6.72
CA GLY A 227 16.88 5.96 -5.87
C GLY A 227 16.90 4.49 -6.28
N ILE A 228 15.95 4.05 -7.12
CA ILE A 228 15.89 2.67 -7.63
C ILE A 228 15.92 2.58 -9.17
N ALA A 229 16.04 3.70 -9.86
CA ALA A 229 15.96 3.74 -11.32
C ALA A 229 16.98 2.83 -12.01
N ASP A 230 18.23 2.83 -11.53
CA ASP A 230 19.30 1.99 -12.07
C ASP A 230 19.15 0.50 -11.73
N SER A 231 18.37 0.18 -10.71
CA SER A 231 18.10 -1.18 -10.24
C SER A 231 16.81 -1.78 -10.80
N PHE A 232 16.01 -0.98 -11.51
CA PHE A 232 14.75 -1.41 -12.11
C PHE A 232 14.88 -1.57 -13.63
N SER A 233 14.75 -2.80 -14.10
CA SER A 233 14.80 -3.14 -15.52
C SER A 233 13.41 -3.30 -16.09
N THR A 234 13.07 -2.52 -17.12
CA THR A 234 11.75 -2.56 -17.80
C THR A 234 11.90 -2.26 -19.29
N ASN A 235 10.95 -2.74 -20.09
CA ASN A 235 10.81 -2.40 -21.50
C ASN A 235 9.66 -1.38 -21.74
N MET A 236 9.03 -0.91 -20.67
CA MET A 236 7.92 0.04 -20.76
C MET A 236 8.44 1.48 -20.87
N ASN A 237 7.57 2.37 -21.37
CA ASN A 237 7.83 3.80 -21.33
C ASN A 237 7.93 4.26 -19.87
N THR A 238 9.04 4.87 -19.50
CA THR A 238 9.37 5.18 -18.10
C THR A 238 9.69 6.65 -17.91
N GLU A 239 9.22 7.21 -16.78
CA GLU A 239 9.58 8.54 -16.30
C GLU A 239 10.26 8.41 -14.93
N ILE A 240 11.42 9.07 -14.77
CA ILE A 240 12.12 9.09 -13.48
C ILE A 240 11.61 10.26 -12.65
N ILE A 241 11.20 9.97 -11.42
CA ILE A 241 10.77 10.97 -10.43
C ILE A 241 11.98 11.29 -9.55
N THR A 242 12.39 12.57 -9.55
CA THR A 242 13.49 13.06 -8.72
C THR A 242 12.95 13.77 -7.48
N ARG A 243 13.69 13.67 -6.36
CA ARG A 243 13.49 14.54 -5.20
C ARG A 243 13.95 15.94 -5.60
N GLN A 244 13.17 16.97 -5.24
CA GLN A 244 13.65 18.35 -5.38
C GLN A 244 14.77 18.55 -4.36
N LEU A 245 15.92 19.01 -4.83
CA LEU A 245 17.01 19.48 -3.98
C LEU A 245 16.67 20.87 -3.42
#